data_2cad28806217c382879b97b01c99fbba
#
_entry.id   2cad28806217c382879b97b01c99fbba
#
_cell.length_a   1.000
_cell.length_b   1.000
_cell.length_c   1.000
_cell.angle_alpha   90.00
_cell.angle_beta   90.00
_cell.angle_gamma   90.00
#
_symmetry.space_group_name_H-M   'P 1'
#
loop_
_entity.id
_entity.type
_entity.pdbx_description
1 polymer ?
#
loop_
_entity_poly.entity_id
_entity_poly.type
_entity_poly.pdbx_seq_one_letter_code
_entity_poly.pdbx_strand_id
1 'polypeptide(L)'
;MGRDPRPVADGAIYHLMARGNRRQPIFLDDDDRRMFLRMLSRVCVRYGWTCYGYCLMGNHIHLAIKTPVGNLPEGMRHLLGRYAWLHNQSHGIADHLFRSRYCLC
;
A
#
# COMPACT_ATOMS: atom_id res chain seq x y z
N MET A 1 -17.90 3.32 -14.30
CA MET A 1 -17.81 3.66 -13.94
C MET A 1 -17.44 3.59 -13.59
N GLY A 2 -17.08 3.48 -13.51
CA GLY A 2 -16.69 3.62 -12.94
C GLY A 2 -16.40 3.82 -12.52
N ARG A 3 -16.35 3.95 -12.17
CA ARG A 3 -16.20 4.39 -11.56
C ARG A 3 -15.56 4.78 -10.97
N ASP A 4 -15.17 5.09 -10.76
CA ASP A 4 -14.66 5.60 -10.13
C ASP A 4 -14.52 6.18 -9.61
N PRO A 5 -13.97 6.44 -9.44
CA PRO A 5 -13.67 6.90 -8.54
C PRO A 5 -13.94 7.69 -7.95
N ARG A 6 -13.95 7.88 -7.54
CA ARG A 6 -14.27 8.71 -7.00
C ARG A 6 -13.85 9.70 -6.67
N PRO A 7 -14.39 10.65 -6.83
CA PRO A 7 -13.79 11.80 -6.43
C PRO A 7 -13.70 11.79 -5.01
N VAL A 8 -12.66 12.27 -4.64
CA VAL A 8 -12.36 12.25 -3.30
C VAL A 8 -12.88 13.49 -2.71
N ALA A 9 -13.82 13.36 -1.84
CA ALA A 9 -14.19 14.48 -1.01
C ALA A 9 -13.05 14.75 -0.05
N ASP A 10 -12.72 16.00 0.17
CA ASP A 10 -11.70 16.37 1.14
C ASP A 10 -12.04 15.76 2.48
N GLY A 11 -11.05 15.12 3.08
CA GLY A 11 -11.23 14.51 4.37
C GLY A 11 -11.83 13.13 4.35
N ALA A 12 -12.10 12.56 3.19
CA ALA A 12 -12.60 11.20 3.10
C ALA A 12 -11.54 10.19 3.55
N ILE A 13 -11.98 9.16 4.25
CA ILE A 13 -11.11 8.07 4.69
C ILE A 13 -11.38 6.88 3.80
N TYR A 14 -10.30 6.34 3.23
CA TYR A 14 -10.37 5.19 2.34
C TYR A 14 -9.82 3.95 3.01
N HIS A 15 -10.55 2.87 2.90
CA HIS A 15 -10.05 1.56 3.29
C HIS A 15 -9.47 0.88 2.07
N LEU A 16 -8.20 0.50 2.17
CA LEU A 16 -7.45 -0.06 1.06
C LEU A 16 -6.97 -1.45 1.43
N MET A 17 -6.92 -2.32 0.45
CA MET A 17 -6.36 -3.66 0.62
C MET A 17 -5.46 -3.97 -0.56
N ALA A 18 -4.29 -4.54 -0.29
CA ALA A 18 -3.41 -5.04 -1.33
C ALA A 18 -2.98 -6.47 -0.96
N ARG A 19 -2.93 -7.32 -1.96
CA ARG A 19 -2.67 -8.75 -1.75
C ARG A 19 -1.46 -9.20 -2.54
N GLY A 20 -0.74 -10.16 -1.99
CA GLY A 20 0.37 -10.79 -2.69
C GLY A 20 -0.09 -11.52 -3.94
N ASN A 21 0.72 -11.47 -4.98
CA ASN A 21 0.48 -12.19 -6.21
C ASN A 21 0.41 -13.69 -5.91
N ARG A 22 -0.60 -14.37 -6.41
CA ARG A 22 -0.83 -15.80 -6.14
C ARG A 22 -0.92 -16.09 -4.65
N ARG A 23 -1.37 -15.12 -3.86
CA ARG A 23 -1.50 -15.22 -2.40
C ARG A 23 -0.18 -15.51 -1.71
N GLN A 24 0.95 -15.20 -2.37
CA GLN A 24 2.25 -15.41 -1.75
C GLN A 24 2.45 -14.44 -0.58
N PRO A 25 3.32 -14.81 0.36
CA PRO A 25 3.63 -13.89 1.45
C PRO A 25 4.26 -12.62 0.94
N ILE A 26 3.87 -11.49 1.53
CA ILE A 26 4.50 -10.20 1.23
C ILE A 26 5.37 -9.73 2.38
N PHE A 27 5.30 -10.40 3.52
CA PHE A 27 6.21 -10.19 4.64
C PHE A 27 6.77 -11.55 5.03
N LEU A 28 8.08 -11.72 4.90
CA LEU A 28 8.73 -12.97 5.26
C LEU A 28 9.20 -12.94 6.71
N ASP A 29 9.37 -11.74 7.27
CA ASP A 29 9.81 -11.56 8.64
C ASP A 29 9.40 -10.19 9.14
N ASP A 30 9.76 -9.88 10.37
CA ASP A 30 9.41 -8.59 10.97
C ASP A 30 10.20 -7.42 10.36
N ASP A 31 11.39 -7.70 9.83
CA ASP A 31 12.14 -6.65 9.13
C ASP A 31 11.41 -6.17 7.89
N ASP A 32 10.74 -7.07 7.19
CA ASP A 32 9.90 -6.68 6.06
C ASP A 32 8.77 -5.77 6.51
N ARG A 33 8.13 -6.08 7.64
CA ARG A 33 7.06 -5.25 8.16
C ARG A 33 7.56 -3.87 8.56
N ARG A 34 8.72 -3.81 9.19
CA ARG A 34 9.34 -2.52 9.53
C ARG A 34 9.67 -1.71 8.30
N MET A 35 10.16 -2.37 7.27
CA MET A 35 10.47 -1.73 6.00
C MET A 35 9.21 -1.14 5.35
N PHE A 36 8.12 -1.91 5.36
CA PHE A 36 6.85 -1.44 4.83
C PHE A 36 6.37 -0.21 5.59
N LEU A 37 6.43 -0.25 6.92
CA LEU A 37 5.98 0.87 7.74
C LEU A 37 6.82 2.12 7.53
N ARG A 38 8.13 1.96 7.31
CA ARG A 38 8.99 3.11 6.95
C ARG A 38 8.56 3.71 5.63
N MET A 39 8.26 2.87 4.65
CA MET A 39 7.79 3.37 3.35
C MET A 39 6.44 4.04 3.47
N LEU A 40 5.53 3.46 4.25
CA LEU A 40 4.23 4.06 4.49
C LEU A 40 4.36 5.44 5.11
N SER A 41 5.23 5.57 6.11
CA SER A 41 5.49 6.84 6.75
C SER A 41 5.98 7.90 5.75
N ARG A 42 6.92 7.53 4.90
CA ARG A 42 7.45 8.45 3.88
C ARG A 42 6.40 8.87 2.89
N VAL A 43 5.57 7.93 2.47
CA VAL A 43 4.49 8.22 1.52
C VAL A 43 3.46 9.13 2.17
N CYS A 44 3.11 8.89 3.42
CA CYS A 44 2.18 9.76 4.14
C CYS A 44 2.70 11.19 4.18
N VAL A 45 3.97 11.38 4.48
CA VAL A 45 4.56 12.72 4.51
C VAL A 45 4.55 13.35 3.11
N ARG A 46 4.98 12.60 2.12
CA ARG A 46 5.12 13.13 0.76
C ARG A 46 3.78 13.53 0.15
N TYR A 47 2.74 12.72 0.37
CA TYR A 47 1.44 12.92 -0.28
C TYR A 47 0.41 13.59 0.63
N GLY A 48 0.80 13.92 1.85
CA GLY A 48 -0.10 14.60 2.78
C GLY A 48 -1.18 13.68 3.35
N TRP A 49 -0.90 12.40 3.44
CA TRP A 49 -1.85 11.43 3.95
C TRP A 49 -1.81 11.35 5.47
N THR A 50 -2.96 11.02 6.05
CA THR A 50 -3.03 10.61 7.44
C THR A 50 -3.43 9.15 7.47
N CYS A 51 -2.64 8.32 8.13
CA CYS A 51 -2.94 6.91 8.27
C CYS A 51 -3.60 6.69 9.62
N TYR A 52 -4.85 6.26 9.62
CA TYR A 52 -5.61 6.03 10.84
C TYR A 52 -5.44 4.62 11.38
N GLY A 53 -4.96 3.72 10.56
CA GLY A 53 -4.74 2.36 11.00
C GLY A 53 -4.21 1.50 9.88
N TYR A 54 -3.64 0.37 10.27
CA TYR A 54 -3.14 -0.59 9.30
C TYR A 54 -3.21 -1.97 9.89
N CYS A 55 -3.20 -2.96 9.01
CA CYS A 55 -3.13 -4.36 9.40
C CYS A 55 -2.20 -5.05 8.42
N LEU A 56 -1.10 -5.60 8.93
CA LEU A 56 -0.08 -6.24 8.10
C LEU A 56 -0.19 -7.75 8.27
N MET A 57 -0.98 -8.37 7.41
CA MET A 57 -1.14 -9.82 7.40
C MET A 57 0.00 -10.44 6.59
N GLY A 58 0.15 -11.75 6.67
CA GLY A 58 1.25 -12.39 5.95
C GLY A 58 1.24 -12.16 4.45
N ASN A 59 0.07 -12.21 3.83
CA ASN A 59 -0.03 -12.10 2.37
C ASN A 59 -0.91 -10.94 1.90
N HIS A 60 -1.31 -10.04 2.79
CA HIS A 60 -2.08 -8.87 2.39
C HIS A 60 -1.99 -7.80 3.46
N ILE A 61 -2.35 -6.59 3.09
CA ILE A 61 -2.39 -5.44 4.00
C ILE A 61 -3.74 -4.76 3.90
N HIS A 62 -4.13 -4.13 4.99
CA HIS A 62 -5.26 -3.22 5.04
C HIS A 62 -4.76 -1.88 5.58
N LEU A 63 -5.19 -0.80 4.96
CA LEU A 63 -4.84 0.55 5.38
C LEU A 63 -6.10 1.40 5.45
N ALA A 64 -6.14 2.31 6.42
CA ALA A 64 -7.17 3.33 6.49
C ALA A 64 -6.49 4.68 6.30
N ILE A 65 -6.69 5.29 5.14
CA ILE A 65 -5.96 6.48 4.71
C ILE A 65 -6.92 7.63 4.45
N LYS A 66 -6.60 8.78 5.02
CA LYS A 66 -7.26 10.02 4.69
C LYS A 66 -6.33 10.82 3.78
N THR A 67 -6.85 11.23 2.63
CA THR A 67 -6.09 12.02 1.68
C THR A 67 -6.82 13.33 1.40
N PRO A 68 -6.14 14.47 1.52
CA PRO A 68 -6.80 15.76 1.32
C PRO A 68 -7.02 16.14 -0.13
N VAL A 69 -6.24 15.59 -1.06
CA VAL A 69 -6.24 16.08 -2.44
C VAL A 69 -6.42 15.00 -3.50
N GLY A 70 -6.92 13.84 -3.14
CA GLY A 70 -7.23 12.82 -4.13
C GLY A 70 -6.04 12.20 -4.85
N ASN A 71 -4.88 12.20 -4.22
CA ASN A 71 -3.66 11.65 -4.82
C ASN A 71 -3.42 10.19 -4.42
N LEU A 72 -4.49 9.47 -4.08
CA LEU A 72 -4.40 8.11 -3.60
C LEU A 72 -3.74 7.16 -4.61
N PRO A 73 -4.13 7.17 -5.90
CA PRO A 73 -3.49 6.25 -6.86
C PRO A 73 -1.99 6.45 -6.98
N GLU A 74 -1.54 7.70 -7.00
CA GLU A 74 -0.11 7.99 -7.10
C GLU A 74 0.65 7.51 -5.89
N GLY A 75 0.12 7.81 -4.70
CA GLY A 75 0.76 7.40 -3.46
C GLY A 75 0.77 5.90 -3.28
N MET A 76 -0.31 5.21 -3.65
CA MET A 76 -0.35 3.76 -3.55
C MET A 76 0.62 3.10 -4.53
N ARG A 77 0.73 3.64 -5.74
CA ARG A 77 1.70 3.12 -6.70
C ARG A 77 3.12 3.27 -6.15
N HIS A 78 3.42 4.41 -5.57
CA HIS A 78 4.72 4.66 -4.99
C HIS A 78 4.99 3.69 -3.83
N LEU A 79 4.04 3.56 -2.91
CA LEU A 79 4.18 2.72 -1.73
C LEU A 79 4.41 1.25 -2.11
N LEU A 80 3.49 0.69 -2.91
CA LEU A 80 3.55 -0.72 -3.23
C LEU A 80 4.72 -1.04 -4.16
N GLY A 81 4.98 -0.16 -5.12
CA GLY A 81 6.10 -0.38 -6.04
C GLY A 81 7.44 -0.30 -5.35
N ARG A 82 7.63 0.67 -4.48
CA ARG A 82 8.90 0.82 -3.77
C ARG A 82 9.11 -0.30 -2.78
N TYR A 83 8.07 -0.67 -2.04
CA TYR A 83 8.18 -1.78 -1.12
C TYR A 83 8.49 -3.08 -1.86
N ALA A 84 7.79 -3.34 -2.97
CA ALA A 84 8.03 -4.56 -3.74
C ALA A 84 9.48 -4.63 -4.23
N TRP A 85 10.01 -3.50 -4.70
CA TRP A 85 11.39 -3.46 -5.15
C TRP A 85 12.36 -3.78 -4.01
N LEU A 86 12.17 -3.15 -2.86
CA LEU A 86 13.03 -3.37 -1.69
C LEU A 86 12.93 -4.81 -1.18
N HIS A 87 11.71 -5.34 -1.13
CA HIS A 87 11.47 -6.71 -0.70
C HIS A 87 12.21 -7.70 -1.61
N ASN A 88 12.07 -7.52 -2.91
CA ASN A 88 12.70 -8.42 -3.88
C ASN A 88 14.22 -8.32 -3.82
N GLN A 89 14.75 -7.12 -3.66
CA GLN A 89 16.19 -6.94 -3.50
C GLN A 89 16.69 -7.63 -2.23
N SER A 90 15.98 -7.47 -1.14
CA SER A 90 16.38 -8.01 0.14
C SER A 90 16.35 -9.53 0.17
N HIS A 91 15.46 -10.15 -0.59
CA HIS A 91 15.28 -11.61 -0.57
C HIS A 91 15.74 -12.31 -1.85
N GLY A 92 16.33 -11.59 -2.78
CA GLY A 92 16.82 -12.19 -4.03
C GLY A 92 15.71 -12.76 -4.89
N ILE A 93 14.54 -12.10 -4.89
CA ILE A 93 13.37 -12.54 -5.65
C ILE A 93 13.21 -11.64 -6.87
N ALA A 94 12.78 -12.21 -7.98
CA ALA A 94 12.62 -11.47 -9.22
C ALA A 94 11.21 -11.61 -9.80
N ASP A 95 10.20 -11.65 -8.96
CA ASP A 95 8.82 -11.84 -9.39
C ASP A 95 7.96 -10.69 -8.90
N HIS A 96 6.75 -10.57 -9.45
CA HIS A 96 5.79 -9.59 -8.96
C HIS A 96 5.36 -9.94 -7.55
N LEU A 97 5.54 -9.01 -6.62
CA LEU A 97 5.17 -9.23 -5.24
C LEU A 97 3.67 -9.08 -5.05
N PHE A 98 3.10 -7.98 -5.55
CA PHE A 98 1.69 -7.71 -5.38
C PHE A 98 0.90 -8.15 -6.61
N ARG A 99 -0.33 -8.58 -6.35
CA ARG A 99 -1.28 -8.82 -7.40
C ARG A 99 -1.64 -7.50 -8.05
N SER A 100 -1.85 -7.25 -9.14
CA SER A 100 -2.06 -6.07 -9.95
C SER A 100 -2.26 -4.77 -9.16
N ARG A 101 -3.45 -4.55 -8.62
CA ARG A 101 -3.80 -3.28 -7.97
C ARG A 101 -4.31 -3.50 -6.56
N TYR A 102 -4.28 -2.41 -5.78
CA TYR A 102 -4.99 -2.39 -4.52
C TYR A 102 -6.50 -2.32 -4.77
N CYS A 103 -7.27 -2.70 -3.77
CA CYS A 103 -8.72 -2.62 -3.78
C CYS A 103 -9.19 -1.60 -2.78
N LEU A 104 -10.26 -0.89 -3.12
CA LEU A 104 -10.98 -0.08 -2.15
C LEU A 104 -12.04 -0.98 -1.50
N CYS A 105 -12.07 -0.99 -0.19
CA CYS A 105 -13.03 -1.80 0.54
C CYS A 105 -14.26 -1.02 0.93
#